data_1cb1c1333d96bf76a881d0cd4996cdda
#
_entry.id   1cb1c1333d96bf76a881d0cd4996cdda
#
_cell.length_a   1.000
_cell.length_b   1.000
_cell.length_c   1.000
_cell.angle_alpha   90.00
_cell.angle_beta   90.00
_cell.angle_gamma   90.00
#
_symmetry.space_group_name_H-M   'P 1'
#
loop_
_entity.id
_entity.type
_entity.pdbx_description
1 polymer ?
#
loop_
_entity_poly.entity_id
_entity_poly.type
_entity_poly.pdbx_seq_one_letter_code
_entity_poly.pdbx_strand_id
1 'polypeptide(L)'
;EESIESFIQTDAAINMGKSGGALVNVRGELVGINAALESPTGTYAGYGFAIPTTIVKKVVADLKEYGTVQRAMLGINGSDVISMRQDERNKDLDFGNAIDGVYVIGVVDGGGALAGGIKEGDIITAINGKKVKTMNELQETIVQYRPGDNVTVTLLRGGKEKKLDISTRTVS
;
A
#
# COMPACT_ATOMS: atom_id res chain seq x y z
N GLU A 1 10.85 3.55 8.17
CA GLU A 1 10.61 3.60 6.70
C GLU A 1 9.64 2.49 6.36
N GLU A 2 8.36 2.81 6.20
CA GLU A 2 7.40 1.85 5.67
C GLU A 2 7.63 1.73 4.17
N SER A 3 8.35 0.70 3.75
CA SER A 3 8.43 0.33 2.34
C SER A 3 7.15 -0.42 1.97
N ILE A 4 6.47 0.04 0.93
CA ILE A 4 5.34 -0.68 0.34
C ILE A 4 5.95 -1.80 -0.52
N GLU A 5 5.92 -3.01 0.01
CA GLU A 5 6.51 -4.17 -0.63
C GLU A 5 5.42 -5.11 -1.12
N SER A 6 4.95 -4.87 -2.34
CA SER A 6 4.14 -5.85 -3.07
C SER A 6 5.06 -6.59 -4.03
N PHE A 7 5.32 -7.86 -3.76
CA PHE A 7 6.20 -8.70 -4.58
C PHE A 7 5.43 -9.79 -5.32
N ILE A 8 5.92 -10.13 -6.51
CA ILE A 8 5.54 -11.37 -7.17
C ILE A 8 6.38 -12.48 -6.57
N GLN A 9 5.74 -13.46 -5.94
CA GLN A 9 6.41 -14.70 -5.56
C GLN A 9 6.47 -15.64 -6.75
N THR A 10 7.64 -16.24 -7.01
CA THR A 10 7.87 -17.17 -8.13
C THR A 10 8.72 -18.35 -7.68
N ASP A 11 8.52 -19.50 -8.31
CA ASP A 11 9.37 -20.69 -8.20
C ASP A 11 10.56 -20.66 -9.17
N ALA A 12 10.67 -19.65 -10.02
CA ALA A 12 11.83 -19.43 -10.86
C ALA A 12 13.07 -19.22 -9.97
N ALA A 13 14.17 -19.92 -10.32
CA ALA A 13 15.39 -19.88 -9.52
C ALA A 13 16.06 -18.49 -9.58
N ILE A 14 15.88 -17.70 -8.54
CA ILE A 14 16.55 -16.43 -8.32
C ILE A 14 17.69 -16.67 -7.34
N ASN A 15 18.93 -16.51 -7.80
CA ASN A 15 20.14 -16.68 -6.99
C ASN A 15 20.97 -15.39 -6.99
N MET A 16 22.05 -15.38 -6.19
CA MET A 16 23.02 -14.27 -6.21
C MET A 16 23.47 -13.94 -7.65
N GLY A 17 23.55 -12.65 -7.96
CA GLY A 17 23.87 -12.15 -9.31
C GLY A 17 22.68 -11.99 -10.24
N LYS A 18 21.47 -12.46 -9.87
CA LYS A 18 20.25 -12.28 -10.66
C LYS A 18 19.36 -11.11 -10.18
N SER A 19 19.70 -10.46 -9.10
CA SER A 19 19.03 -9.22 -8.65
C SER A 19 19.14 -8.13 -9.71
N GLY A 20 18.03 -7.45 -9.99
CA GLY A 20 17.93 -6.47 -11.09
C GLY A 20 17.68 -7.09 -12.47
N GLY A 21 17.74 -8.41 -12.60
CA GLY A 21 17.39 -9.13 -13.83
C GLY A 21 15.88 -9.17 -14.08
N ALA A 22 15.50 -9.39 -15.33
CA ALA A 22 14.10 -9.45 -15.73
C ALA A 22 13.44 -10.79 -15.34
N LEU A 23 12.24 -10.69 -14.77
CA LEU A 23 11.30 -11.81 -14.72
C LEU A 23 10.33 -11.67 -15.89
N VAL A 24 10.29 -12.68 -16.77
CA VAL A 24 9.46 -12.68 -17.98
C VAL A 24 8.47 -13.84 -17.95
N ASN A 25 7.32 -13.66 -18.61
CA ASN A 25 6.37 -14.75 -18.81
C ASN A 25 6.75 -15.60 -20.04
N VAL A 26 5.96 -16.64 -20.31
CA VAL A 26 6.20 -17.55 -21.45
C VAL A 26 6.09 -16.87 -22.83
N ARG A 27 5.53 -15.68 -22.91
CA ARG A 27 5.47 -14.87 -24.13
C ARG A 27 6.66 -13.92 -24.27
N GLY A 28 7.60 -13.91 -23.31
CA GLY A 28 8.72 -12.99 -23.28
C GLY A 28 8.40 -11.60 -22.79
N GLU A 29 7.21 -11.39 -22.22
CA GLU A 29 6.80 -10.08 -21.67
C GLU A 29 7.38 -9.90 -20.27
N LEU A 30 7.92 -8.70 -19.99
CA LEU A 30 8.43 -8.35 -18.67
C LEU A 30 7.29 -8.25 -17.65
N VAL A 31 7.31 -9.10 -16.63
CA VAL A 31 6.33 -9.11 -15.54
C VAL A 31 6.87 -8.55 -14.24
N GLY A 32 8.19 -8.55 -14.05
CA GLY A 32 8.83 -8.01 -12.85
C GLY A 32 10.34 -7.88 -12.99
N ILE A 33 10.94 -7.27 -11.96
CA ILE A 33 12.39 -7.18 -11.79
C ILE A 33 12.77 -7.97 -10.54
N ASN A 34 13.72 -8.90 -10.69
CA ASN A 34 14.17 -9.75 -9.60
C ASN A 34 14.71 -8.91 -8.44
N ALA A 35 14.13 -9.11 -7.25
CA ALA A 35 14.64 -8.52 -6.02
C ALA A 35 15.67 -9.46 -5.36
N ALA A 36 16.45 -8.92 -4.42
CA ALA A 36 17.34 -9.72 -3.61
C ALA A 36 16.53 -10.66 -2.71
N LEU A 37 16.96 -11.93 -2.62
CA LEU A 37 16.40 -12.88 -1.66
C LEU A 37 16.94 -12.58 -0.26
N GLU A 38 16.05 -12.44 0.71
CA GLU A 38 16.40 -12.64 2.10
C GLU A 38 16.44 -14.15 2.39
N SER A 39 17.57 -14.77 2.08
CA SER A 39 17.90 -16.11 2.57
C SER A 39 19.03 -16.00 3.55
N PRO A 40 18.90 -16.52 4.77
CA PRO A 40 20.00 -16.53 5.76
C PRO A 40 21.28 -17.18 5.25
N THR A 41 21.16 -18.02 4.22
CA THR A 41 22.29 -18.76 3.60
C THR A 41 22.68 -18.22 2.22
N GLY A 42 21.94 -17.25 1.67
CA GLY A 42 22.15 -16.74 0.32
C GLY A 42 21.82 -17.75 -0.80
N THR A 43 21.23 -18.89 -0.46
CA THR A 43 20.89 -19.97 -1.39
C THR A 43 19.40 -19.99 -1.70
N TYR A 44 19.05 -20.36 -2.92
CA TYR A 44 17.64 -20.51 -3.34
C TYR A 44 16.91 -21.53 -2.46
N ALA A 45 15.81 -21.10 -1.85
CA ALA A 45 15.01 -21.90 -0.92
C ALA A 45 13.70 -22.42 -1.54
N GLY A 46 13.63 -22.51 -2.88
CA GLY A 46 12.45 -23.00 -3.62
C GLY A 46 11.49 -21.90 -4.10
N TYR A 47 11.73 -20.64 -3.76
CA TYR A 47 10.96 -19.48 -4.24
C TYR A 47 11.82 -18.22 -4.26
N GLY A 48 11.41 -17.27 -5.09
CA GLY A 48 12.03 -15.96 -5.20
C GLY A 48 10.98 -14.86 -5.29
N PHE A 49 11.43 -13.61 -5.22
CA PHE A 49 10.56 -12.45 -5.28
C PHE A 49 11.00 -11.49 -6.39
N ALA A 50 10.01 -10.91 -7.08
CA ALA A 50 10.24 -9.88 -8.08
C ALA A 50 9.32 -8.69 -7.85
N ILE A 51 9.82 -7.49 -8.13
CA ILE A 51 9.05 -6.25 -8.08
C ILE A 51 8.16 -6.19 -9.32
N PRO A 52 6.82 -6.04 -9.18
CA PRO A 52 5.92 -5.97 -10.32
C PRO A 52 6.24 -4.83 -11.28
N THR A 53 6.05 -5.04 -12.59
CA THR A 53 6.31 -4.01 -13.62
C THR A 53 5.49 -2.75 -13.44
N THR A 54 4.30 -2.82 -12.84
CA THR A 54 3.48 -1.64 -12.52
C THR A 54 4.18 -0.70 -11.57
N ILE A 55 4.83 -1.24 -10.53
CA ILE A 55 5.63 -0.47 -9.57
C ILE A 55 6.92 0.02 -10.24
N VAL A 56 7.62 -0.86 -10.98
CA VAL A 56 8.88 -0.51 -11.68
C VAL A 56 8.67 0.66 -12.62
N LYS A 57 7.61 0.64 -13.44
CA LYS A 57 7.31 1.72 -14.40
C LYS A 57 7.15 3.07 -13.70
N LYS A 58 6.40 3.11 -12.62
CA LYS A 58 6.18 4.33 -11.84
C LYS A 58 7.48 4.86 -11.23
N VAL A 59 8.23 3.97 -10.57
CA VAL A 59 9.50 4.32 -9.91
C VAL A 59 10.52 4.85 -10.94
N VAL A 60 10.67 4.15 -12.07
CA VAL A 60 11.61 4.57 -13.14
C VAL A 60 11.18 5.91 -13.74
N ALA A 61 9.87 6.12 -13.98
CA ALA A 61 9.38 7.39 -14.49
C ALA A 61 9.69 8.54 -13.53
N ASP A 62 9.42 8.36 -12.24
CA ASP A 62 9.71 9.37 -11.22
C ASP A 62 11.21 9.68 -11.12
N LEU A 63 12.06 8.65 -11.09
CA LEU A 63 13.51 8.83 -11.04
C LEU A 63 14.05 9.58 -12.26
N LYS A 64 13.50 9.33 -13.45
CA LYS A 64 13.90 10.04 -14.68
C LYS A 64 13.46 11.50 -14.69
N GLU A 65 12.27 11.79 -14.15
CA GLU A 65 11.66 13.12 -14.21
C GLU A 65 12.10 14.00 -13.04
N TYR A 66 12.18 13.43 -11.84
CA TYR A 66 12.40 14.18 -10.58
C TYR A 66 13.72 13.85 -9.87
N GLY A 67 14.42 12.81 -10.28
CA GLY A 67 15.60 12.30 -9.58
C GLY A 67 15.31 11.57 -8.26
N THR A 68 14.04 11.57 -7.83
CA THR A 68 13.57 10.93 -6.60
C THR A 68 12.21 10.28 -6.84
N VAL A 69 11.90 9.21 -6.09
CA VAL A 69 10.57 8.56 -6.18
C VAL A 69 9.54 9.44 -5.48
N GLN A 70 8.50 9.82 -6.21
CA GLN A 70 7.38 10.59 -5.68
C GLN A 70 6.38 9.63 -5.03
N ARG A 71 6.31 9.63 -3.70
CA ARG A 71 5.38 8.77 -2.94
C ARG A 71 4.24 9.61 -2.40
N ALA A 72 3.02 9.36 -2.88
CA ALA A 72 1.82 9.92 -2.30
C ALA A 72 1.46 9.15 -1.03
N MET A 73 1.05 9.88 0.00
CA MET A 73 0.57 9.32 1.26
C MET A 73 -0.71 10.04 1.69
N LEU A 74 -1.60 9.32 2.37
CA LEU A 74 -2.76 9.94 3.01
C LEU A 74 -2.38 10.62 4.32
N GLY A 75 -1.40 10.07 5.03
CA GLY A 75 -1.01 10.52 6.37
C GLY A 75 -1.95 9.94 7.45
N ILE A 76 -2.10 8.64 7.48
CA ILE A 76 -2.82 7.90 8.52
C ILE A 76 -1.94 6.81 9.11
N ASN A 77 -2.22 6.48 10.37
CA ASN A 77 -1.86 5.22 10.99
C ASN A 77 -3.11 4.36 11.06
N GLY A 78 -3.06 3.17 10.52
CA GLY A 78 -4.23 2.30 10.41
C GLY A 78 -3.89 0.84 10.58
N SER A 79 -4.90 0.03 10.74
CA SER A 79 -4.81 -1.43 10.79
C SER A 79 -6.04 -2.06 10.15
N ASP A 80 -5.89 -3.32 9.74
CA ASP A 80 -6.98 -4.07 9.13
C ASP A 80 -8.10 -4.31 10.13
N VAL A 81 -9.34 -3.99 9.76
CA VAL A 81 -10.53 -4.23 10.60
C VAL A 81 -10.62 -5.69 11.03
N ILE A 82 -10.32 -6.62 10.12
CA ILE A 82 -10.35 -8.07 10.41
C ILE A 82 -9.39 -8.42 11.54
N SER A 83 -8.14 -7.95 11.46
CA SER A 83 -7.12 -8.21 12.47
C SER A 83 -7.48 -7.56 13.81
N MET A 84 -7.98 -6.33 13.78
CA MET A 84 -8.35 -5.60 14.98
C MET A 84 -9.54 -6.24 15.71
N ARG A 85 -10.52 -6.79 14.99
CA ARG A 85 -11.65 -7.50 15.58
C ARG A 85 -11.26 -8.81 16.27
N GLN A 86 -10.18 -9.46 15.85
CA GLN A 86 -9.68 -10.69 16.43
C GLN A 86 -8.86 -10.46 17.71
N ASP A 87 -8.43 -9.24 17.96
CA ASP A 87 -7.65 -8.88 19.14
C ASP A 87 -8.57 -8.45 20.28
N GLU A 88 -8.57 -9.23 21.38
CA GLU A 88 -9.40 -8.96 22.56
C GLU A 88 -9.15 -7.58 23.19
N ARG A 89 -7.99 -6.98 22.97
CA ARG A 89 -7.67 -5.62 23.42
C ARG A 89 -8.54 -4.55 22.77
N ASN A 90 -9.10 -4.85 21.62
CA ASN A 90 -9.89 -3.92 20.80
C ASN A 90 -11.42 -4.18 20.93
N LYS A 91 -11.87 -5.00 21.88
CA LYS A 91 -13.28 -5.37 22.07
C LYS A 91 -14.21 -4.17 22.31
N ASP A 92 -13.65 -3.08 22.84
CA ASP A 92 -14.42 -1.86 23.15
C ASP A 92 -14.46 -0.87 21.98
N LEU A 93 -13.77 -1.16 20.86
CA LEU A 93 -13.78 -0.33 19.65
C LEU A 93 -15.05 -0.60 18.85
N ASP A 94 -15.65 0.46 18.35
CA ASP A 94 -16.83 0.38 17.49
C ASP A 94 -16.40 0.28 16.02
N PHE A 95 -16.58 -0.89 15.44
CA PHE A 95 -16.37 -1.13 14.01
C PHE A 95 -17.68 -1.01 13.21
N GLY A 96 -18.80 -0.68 13.86
CA GLY A 96 -20.10 -0.65 13.23
C GLY A 96 -20.41 -2.00 12.53
N ASN A 97 -20.93 -1.91 11.30
CA ASN A 97 -21.22 -3.05 10.43
C ASN A 97 -20.07 -3.37 9.44
N ALA A 98 -18.90 -2.75 9.60
CA ALA A 98 -17.76 -3.03 8.74
C ALA A 98 -17.24 -4.45 8.95
N ILE A 99 -17.12 -5.23 7.87
CA ILE A 99 -16.57 -6.59 7.88
C ILE A 99 -15.09 -6.60 7.47
N ASP A 100 -14.66 -5.62 6.67
CA ASP A 100 -13.31 -5.39 6.20
C ASP A 100 -13.04 -3.88 6.12
N GLY A 101 -11.86 -3.49 5.69
CA GLY A 101 -11.43 -2.11 5.56
C GLY A 101 -10.27 -1.76 6.49
N VAL A 102 -9.88 -0.48 6.46
CA VAL A 102 -8.77 0.05 7.26
C VAL A 102 -9.31 0.93 8.37
N TYR A 103 -9.15 0.50 9.61
CA TYR A 103 -9.46 1.28 10.79
C TYR A 103 -8.38 2.33 11.02
N VAL A 104 -8.78 3.60 11.12
CA VAL A 104 -7.86 4.72 11.37
C VAL A 104 -7.57 4.82 12.87
N ILE A 105 -6.37 4.46 13.26
CA ILE A 105 -5.88 4.56 14.64
C ILE A 105 -5.46 5.99 14.97
N GLY A 106 -4.97 6.71 13.97
CA GLY A 106 -4.58 8.12 14.10
C GLY A 106 -4.32 8.76 12.76
N VAL A 107 -4.22 10.07 12.75
CA VAL A 107 -3.86 10.89 11.58
C VAL A 107 -2.54 11.60 11.83
N VAL A 108 -1.74 11.76 10.78
CA VAL A 108 -0.41 12.38 10.86
C VAL A 108 -0.54 13.90 10.69
N ASP A 109 0.13 14.65 11.55
CA ASP A 109 0.19 16.10 11.45
C ASP A 109 0.80 16.53 10.09
N GLY A 110 0.16 17.50 9.46
CA GLY A 110 0.55 17.95 8.12
C GLY A 110 0.14 17.02 6.98
N GLY A 111 -0.41 15.83 7.28
CA GLY A 111 -0.90 14.90 6.29
C GLY A 111 -2.18 15.36 5.59
N GLY A 112 -2.44 14.80 4.40
CA GLY A 112 -3.66 15.09 3.64
C GLY A 112 -4.93 14.62 4.35
N ALA A 113 -4.86 13.49 5.06
CA ALA A 113 -5.98 12.93 5.80
C ALA A 113 -6.50 13.88 6.88
N LEU A 114 -5.61 14.47 7.68
CA LEU A 114 -5.98 15.44 8.70
C LEU A 114 -6.64 16.68 8.08
N ALA A 115 -6.02 17.24 7.04
CA ALA A 115 -6.54 18.41 6.33
C ALA A 115 -7.89 18.14 5.65
N GLY A 116 -8.09 16.92 5.13
CA GLY A 116 -9.33 16.49 4.47
C GLY A 116 -10.43 16.01 5.43
N GLY A 117 -10.17 15.99 6.73
CA GLY A 117 -11.18 15.70 7.76
C GLY A 117 -11.35 14.21 8.09
N ILE A 118 -10.39 13.36 7.75
CA ILE A 118 -10.32 11.98 8.28
C ILE A 118 -10.00 12.05 9.77
N LYS A 119 -10.59 11.20 10.57
CA LYS A 119 -10.45 11.16 12.02
C LYS A 119 -10.15 9.75 12.51
N GLU A 120 -9.57 9.68 13.70
CA GLU A 120 -9.47 8.44 14.45
C GLU A 120 -10.85 7.79 14.61
N GLY A 121 -10.91 6.48 14.44
CA GLY A 121 -12.14 5.68 14.48
C GLY A 121 -12.88 5.59 13.14
N ASP A 122 -12.46 6.32 12.11
CA ASP A 122 -12.98 6.11 10.75
C ASP A 122 -12.53 4.76 10.19
N ILE A 123 -13.35 4.16 9.33
CA ILE A 123 -12.99 2.92 8.62
C ILE A 123 -12.99 3.21 7.13
N ILE A 124 -11.80 3.22 6.52
CA ILE A 124 -11.66 3.44 5.08
C ILE A 124 -12.03 2.16 4.34
N THR A 125 -12.94 2.28 3.37
CA THR A 125 -13.48 1.15 2.60
C THR A 125 -13.21 1.23 1.10
N ALA A 126 -12.91 2.42 0.57
CA ALA A 126 -12.58 2.58 -0.84
C ALA A 126 -11.75 3.86 -1.10
N ILE A 127 -10.96 3.82 -2.17
CA ILE A 127 -10.24 4.97 -2.74
C ILE A 127 -10.65 5.12 -4.20
N ASN A 128 -11.18 6.29 -4.58
CA ASN A 128 -11.70 6.56 -5.92
C ASN A 128 -12.66 5.45 -6.42
N GLY A 129 -13.51 4.93 -5.54
CA GLY A 129 -14.46 3.86 -5.83
C GLY A 129 -13.86 2.45 -5.85
N LYS A 130 -12.54 2.29 -5.80
CA LYS A 130 -11.88 0.98 -5.69
C LYS A 130 -11.89 0.55 -4.24
N LYS A 131 -12.49 -0.62 -3.94
CA LYS A 131 -12.51 -1.19 -2.59
C LYS A 131 -11.10 -1.44 -2.09
N VAL A 132 -10.89 -1.14 -0.80
CA VAL A 132 -9.70 -1.51 -0.03
C VAL A 132 -10.14 -2.24 1.23
N LYS A 133 -9.60 -3.43 1.45
CA LYS A 133 -9.96 -4.31 2.56
C LYS A 133 -8.90 -4.35 3.64
N THR A 134 -7.66 -4.04 3.26
CA THR A 134 -6.47 -4.11 4.12
C THR A 134 -5.64 -2.85 3.98
N MET A 135 -4.75 -2.62 4.96
CA MET A 135 -3.78 -1.53 4.91
C MET A 135 -2.84 -1.67 3.71
N ASN A 136 -2.43 -2.90 3.36
CA ASN A 136 -1.61 -3.17 2.18
C ASN A 136 -2.33 -2.75 0.88
N GLU A 137 -3.60 -3.12 0.70
CA GLU A 137 -4.38 -2.72 -0.47
C GLU A 137 -4.56 -1.20 -0.56
N LEU A 138 -4.73 -0.53 0.59
CA LEU A 138 -4.79 0.93 0.66
C LEU A 138 -3.47 1.53 0.18
N GLN A 139 -2.35 1.07 0.70
CA GLN A 139 -1.01 1.55 0.35
C GLN A 139 -0.70 1.32 -1.12
N GLU A 140 -0.96 0.10 -1.66
CA GLU A 140 -0.82 -0.23 -3.08
C GLU A 140 -1.66 0.69 -3.99
N THR A 141 -2.83 1.06 -3.53
CA THR A 141 -3.71 1.97 -4.28
C THR A 141 -3.16 3.39 -4.26
N ILE A 142 -2.74 3.89 -3.09
CA ILE A 142 -2.25 5.27 -2.93
C ILE A 142 -0.90 5.49 -3.61
N VAL A 143 -0.01 4.49 -3.64
CA VAL A 143 1.33 4.62 -4.26
C VAL A 143 1.26 4.91 -5.77
N GLN A 144 0.14 4.61 -6.41
CA GLN A 144 -0.07 4.91 -7.84
C GLN A 144 -0.30 6.39 -8.12
N TYR A 145 -0.60 7.18 -7.10
CA TYR A 145 -0.80 8.62 -7.18
C TYR A 145 0.50 9.37 -6.87
N ARG A 146 0.52 10.65 -7.20
CA ARG A 146 1.61 11.58 -6.88
C ARG A 146 1.22 12.50 -5.74
N PRO A 147 2.19 12.99 -4.95
CA PRO A 147 1.92 14.05 -3.99
C PRO A 147 1.22 15.23 -4.65
N GLY A 148 0.11 15.68 -4.04
CA GLY A 148 -0.74 16.74 -4.59
C GLY A 148 -1.94 16.23 -5.38
N ASP A 149 -1.97 14.96 -5.79
CA ASP A 149 -3.15 14.39 -6.41
C ASP A 149 -4.30 14.31 -5.40
N ASN A 150 -5.52 14.56 -5.88
CA ASN A 150 -6.72 14.42 -5.06
C ASN A 150 -7.32 13.02 -5.25
N VAL A 151 -7.67 12.40 -4.14
CA VAL A 151 -8.38 11.11 -4.13
C VAL A 151 -9.65 11.23 -3.30
N THR A 152 -10.72 10.58 -3.76
CA THR A 152 -11.95 10.47 -2.98
C THR A 152 -11.85 9.24 -2.08
N VAL A 153 -11.79 9.47 -0.77
CA VAL A 153 -11.78 8.44 0.26
C VAL A 153 -13.20 8.16 0.71
N THR A 154 -13.67 6.93 0.52
CA THR A 154 -14.92 6.45 1.09
C THR A 154 -14.63 5.80 2.44
N LEU A 155 -15.34 6.22 3.48
CA LEU A 155 -15.15 5.73 4.84
C LEU A 155 -16.48 5.58 5.57
N LEU A 156 -16.48 4.78 6.63
CA LEU A 156 -17.57 4.68 7.60
C LEU A 156 -17.19 5.46 8.84
N ARG A 157 -18.11 6.31 9.31
CA ARG A 157 -18.00 7.05 10.57
C ARG A 157 -19.30 6.89 11.35
N GLY A 158 -19.22 6.22 12.51
CA GLY A 158 -20.41 5.89 13.30
C GLY A 158 -21.44 5.07 12.49
N GLY A 159 -20.96 4.12 11.67
CA GLY A 159 -21.79 3.27 10.82
C GLY A 159 -22.38 3.95 9.58
N LYS A 160 -22.09 5.23 9.33
CA LYS A 160 -22.58 5.97 8.16
C LYS A 160 -21.45 6.17 7.14
N GLU A 161 -21.75 5.90 5.87
CA GLU A 161 -20.84 6.15 4.77
C GLU A 161 -20.64 7.65 4.54
N LYS A 162 -19.38 8.04 4.35
CA LYS A 162 -18.97 9.38 3.94
C LYS A 162 -17.95 9.29 2.83
N LYS A 163 -17.90 10.32 2.01
CA LYS A 163 -16.87 10.51 0.99
C LYS A 163 -16.17 11.84 1.25
N LEU A 164 -14.85 11.79 1.32
CA LEU A 164 -14.00 12.96 1.55
C LEU A 164 -12.98 13.06 0.44
N ASP A 165 -12.77 14.27 -0.06
CA ASP A 165 -11.71 14.55 -1.03
C ASP A 165 -10.43 14.91 -0.27
N ILE A 166 -9.41 14.09 -0.47
CA ILE A 166 -8.14 14.17 0.23
C ILE A 166 -7.04 14.50 -0.77
N SER A 167 -6.30 15.57 -0.52
CA SER A 167 -5.08 15.87 -1.26
C SER A 167 -3.94 15.05 -0.67
N THR A 168 -3.38 14.14 -1.47
CA THR A 168 -2.22 13.34 -1.06
C THR A 168 -1.01 14.25 -0.86
N ARG A 169 -0.12 13.88 0.06
CA ARG A 169 1.08 14.65 0.37
C ARG A 169 2.28 13.74 0.47
N THR A 170 3.48 14.32 0.34
CA THR A 170 4.69 13.69 0.83
C THR A 170 4.70 13.82 2.35
N VAL A 171 4.89 12.73 3.07
CA VAL A 171 5.22 12.80 4.50
C VAL A 171 6.74 12.72 4.57
N SER A 172 7.34 13.78 5.06
CA SER A 172 8.78 13.89 5.32
C SER A 172 9.12 13.28 6.68
#